data_971130f1580fa1261c867d23b5cc8e72
#
_entry.id   971130f1580fa1261c867d23b5cc8e72
#
_cell.length_a   1.000
_cell.length_b   1.000
_cell.length_c   1.000
_cell.angle_alpha   90.00
_cell.angle_beta   90.00
_cell.angle_gamma   90.00
#
_symmetry.space_group_name_H-M   'P 1'
#
loop_
_entity.id
_entity.type
_entity.pdbx_description
1 polymer ?
#
loop_
_entity_poly.entity_id
_entity_poly.type
_entity_poly.pdbx_seq_one_letter_code
_entity_poly.pdbx_strand_id
1 'polypeptide(L)'
;MSDPDRQHQASPLTAKRSWTDLGPRLASAVVLLALTIAGLYLGGYVFAALVGAVFAGCYREWERMITLKPLTPVGGVLIGMLVVSALVYPWLGPWASAGVVAAACLVAVATDRSIAAWRVGGLLFVGIILLAALAVRGATGLGALAGVFLGVTVWLTDT
;
A
#
# COMPACT_ATOMS: atom_id res chain seq x y z
N MET A 1 32.31 -30.47 -43.20
CA MET A 1 32.44 -29.14 -43.78
C MET A 1 31.61 -28.21 -42.91
N SER A 2 32.22 -27.76 -41.82
CA SER A 2 31.57 -26.98 -40.76
C SER A 2 31.60 -25.51 -41.18
N ASP A 3 30.46 -24.91 -41.25
CA ASP A 3 30.25 -23.50 -41.61
C ASP A 3 30.73 -22.59 -40.46
N PRO A 4 31.82 -21.80 -40.64
CA PRO A 4 32.36 -20.94 -39.58
C PRO A 4 31.61 -19.63 -39.40
N ASP A 5 30.52 -19.32 -40.16
CA ASP A 5 29.90 -18.00 -40.20
C ASP A 5 28.69 -17.85 -39.26
N ARG A 6 28.42 -18.79 -38.35
CA ARG A 6 27.31 -18.67 -37.40
C ARG A 6 27.67 -18.09 -36.04
N GLN A 7 28.87 -17.55 -35.86
CA GLN A 7 29.32 -17.09 -34.54
C GLN A 7 29.40 -15.60 -34.35
N HIS A 8 28.69 -14.76 -35.07
CA HIS A 8 28.70 -13.32 -34.76
C HIS A 8 27.37 -12.62 -35.02
N GLN A 9 26.30 -13.10 -34.41
CA GLN A 9 25.11 -12.24 -34.19
C GLN A 9 24.71 -12.25 -32.72
N ALA A 10 25.65 -11.94 -31.84
CA ALA A 10 25.32 -11.38 -30.55
C ALA A 10 24.87 -9.93 -30.80
N SER A 11 23.58 -9.75 -31.02
CA SER A 11 22.98 -8.41 -30.99
C SER A 11 23.33 -7.74 -29.67
N PRO A 12 23.97 -6.59 -29.67
CA PRO A 12 24.13 -5.82 -28.44
C PRO A 12 22.73 -5.41 -28.01
N LEU A 13 22.19 -6.05 -26.97
CA LEU A 13 21.06 -5.56 -26.21
C LEU A 13 21.51 -4.27 -25.49
N THR A 14 21.80 -3.24 -26.25
CA THR A 14 21.79 -1.88 -25.75
C THR A 14 20.35 -1.56 -25.44
N ALA A 15 19.92 -1.93 -24.22
CA ALA A 15 18.71 -1.39 -23.64
C ALA A 15 18.86 0.13 -23.68
N LYS A 16 18.33 0.74 -24.72
CA LYS A 16 18.18 2.18 -24.84
C LYS A 16 17.26 2.58 -23.69
N ARG A 17 17.87 2.89 -22.56
CA ARG A 17 17.20 3.36 -21.36
C ARG A 17 16.48 4.65 -21.79
N SER A 18 15.22 4.49 -22.15
CA SER A 18 14.41 5.54 -22.72
C SER A 18 14.20 6.62 -21.66
N TRP A 19 14.80 7.78 -21.85
CA TRP A 19 14.58 8.97 -21.02
C TRP A 19 13.10 9.41 -21.01
N THR A 20 12.31 8.91 -21.94
CA THR A 20 10.85 9.13 -22.02
C THR A 20 10.08 8.54 -20.84
N ASP A 21 10.63 7.50 -20.15
CA ASP A 21 9.97 6.88 -18.98
C ASP A 21 10.26 7.62 -17.66
N LEU A 22 11.24 8.52 -17.64
CA LEU A 22 11.60 9.26 -16.42
C LEU A 22 10.58 10.36 -16.09
N GLY A 23 10.02 11.02 -17.11
CA GLY A 23 9.05 12.10 -16.92
C GLY A 23 7.80 11.65 -16.13
N PRO A 24 7.07 10.61 -16.56
CA PRO A 24 5.92 10.10 -15.83
C PRO A 24 6.23 9.60 -14.41
N ARG A 25 7.39 8.96 -14.22
CA ARG A 25 7.83 8.48 -12.90
C ARG A 25 8.14 9.64 -11.96
N LEU A 26 8.85 10.67 -12.45
CA LEU A 26 9.14 11.86 -11.66
C LEU A 26 7.86 12.61 -11.31
N ALA A 27 6.94 12.77 -12.27
CA ALA A 27 5.66 13.41 -12.01
C ALA A 27 4.84 12.67 -10.95
N SER A 28 4.75 11.34 -11.02
CA SER A 28 4.05 10.55 -10.00
C SER A 28 4.72 10.65 -8.63
N ALA A 29 6.05 10.65 -8.55
CA ALA A 29 6.78 10.82 -7.30
C ALA A 29 6.53 12.20 -6.67
N VAL A 30 6.53 13.27 -7.47
CA VAL A 30 6.22 14.63 -7.00
C VAL A 30 4.79 14.73 -6.48
N VAL A 31 3.82 14.16 -7.20
CA VAL A 31 2.41 14.14 -6.76
C VAL A 31 2.25 13.37 -5.46
N LEU A 32 2.83 12.18 -5.35
CA LEU A 32 2.77 11.37 -4.12
C LEU A 32 3.44 12.09 -2.95
N LEU A 33 4.57 12.75 -3.17
CA LEU A 33 5.25 13.53 -2.16
C LEU A 33 4.37 14.69 -1.68
N ALA A 34 3.79 15.46 -2.60
CA ALA A 34 2.91 16.57 -2.27
C ALA A 34 1.68 16.11 -1.48
N LEU A 35 1.05 14.99 -1.89
CA LEU A 35 -0.07 14.40 -1.16
C LEU A 35 0.33 13.92 0.24
N THR A 36 1.50 13.32 0.38
CA THR A 36 2.03 12.86 1.67
C THR A 36 2.27 14.04 2.61
N ILE A 37 2.92 15.10 2.13
CA ILE A 37 3.18 16.33 2.91
C ILE A 37 1.85 16.98 3.30
N ALA A 38 0.92 17.14 2.35
CA ALA A 38 -0.40 17.71 2.63
C ALA A 38 -1.17 16.88 3.67
N GLY A 39 -1.16 15.56 3.54
CA GLY A 39 -1.80 14.66 4.50
C GLY A 39 -1.18 14.76 5.90
N LEU A 40 0.15 14.77 5.99
CA LEU A 40 0.85 14.94 7.27
C LEU A 40 0.57 16.31 7.92
N TYR A 41 0.48 17.36 7.11
CA TYR A 41 0.20 18.71 7.61
C TYR A 41 -1.25 18.87 8.08
N LEU A 42 -2.22 18.49 7.23
CA LEU A 42 -3.65 18.62 7.52
C LEU A 42 -4.12 17.64 8.60
N GLY A 43 -3.55 16.44 8.65
CA GLY A 43 -3.92 15.41 9.62
C GLY A 43 -5.37 14.93 9.52
N GLY A 44 -5.93 14.46 10.65
CA GLY A 44 -7.34 14.10 10.77
C GLY A 44 -7.85 13.18 9.64
N TYR A 45 -9.02 13.53 9.11
CA TYR A 45 -9.66 12.74 8.04
C TYR A 45 -8.90 12.73 6.72
N VAL A 46 -8.16 13.81 6.40
CA VAL A 46 -7.38 13.89 5.16
C VAL A 46 -6.26 12.87 5.19
N PHE A 47 -5.52 12.79 6.29
CA PHE A 47 -4.49 11.79 6.48
C PHE A 47 -5.07 10.37 6.52
N ALA A 48 -6.18 10.17 7.23
CA ALA A 48 -6.86 8.89 7.30
C ALA A 48 -7.34 8.39 5.92
N ALA A 49 -7.90 9.27 5.10
CA ALA A 49 -8.31 8.93 3.74
C ALA A 49 -7.13 8.57 2.84
N LEU A 50 -6.03 9.32 2.91
CA LEU A 50 -4.80 9.03 2.16
C LEU A 50 -4.20 7.69 2.55
N VAL A 51 -4.02 7.45 3.84
CA VAL A 51 -3.48 6.19 4.38
C VAL A 51 -4.42 5.04 4.03
N GLY A 52 -5.74 5.23 4.20
CA GLY A 52 -6.74 4.24 3.82
C GLY A 52 -6.67 3.86 2.33
N ALA A 53 -6.52 4.85 1.44
CA ALA A 53 -6.39 4.61 0.01
C ALA A 53 -5.10 3.85 -0.35
N VAL A 54 -3.97 4.20 0.26
CA VAL A 54 -2.69 3.52 0.05
C VAL A 54 -2.79 2.06 0.48
N PHE A 55 -3.27 1.81 1.69
CA PHE A 55 -3.37 0.44 2.21
C PHE A 55 -4.49 -0.38 1.55
N ALA A 56 -5.54 0.25 1.04
CA ALA A 56 -6.50 -0.38 0.15
C ALA A 56 -5.83 -0.88 -1.13
N GLY A 57 -4.94 -0.07 -1.72
CA GLY A 57 -4.12 -0.47 -2.87
C GLY A 57 -3.19 -1.63 -2.55
N CYS A 58 -2.49 -1.59 -1.41
CA CYS A 58 -1.63 -2.67 -0.95
C CYS A 58 -2.41 -3.98 -0.76
N TYR A 59 -3.57 -3.92 -0.12
CA TYR A 59 -4.39 -5.11 0.09
C TYR A 59 -4.99 -5.64 -1.22
N ARG A 60 -5.34 -4.75 -2.16
CA ARG A 60 -5.78 -5.16 -3.51
C ARG A 60 -4.72 -5.99 -4.23
N GLU A 61 -3.46 -5.58 -4.17
CA GLU A 61 -2.37 -6.36 -4.77
C GLU A 61 -2.14 -7.68 -4.02
N TRP A 62 -2.28 -7.69 -2.71
CA TRP A 62 -2.24 -8.91 -1.91
C TRP A 62 -3.34 -9.89 -2.33
N GLU A 63 -4.59 -9.45 -2.42
CA GLU A 63 -5.73 -10.27 -2.85
C GLU A 63 -5.51 -10.83 -4.27
N ARG A 64 -4.95 -10.01 -5.16
CA ARG A 64 -4.59 -10.43 -6.52
C ARG A 64 -3.55 -11.53 -6.53
N MET A 65 -2.54 -11.46 -5.67
CA MET A 65 -1.49 -12.49 -5.57
C MET A 65 -2.04 -13.83 -5.09
N ILE A 66 -2.95 -13.82 -4.11
CA ILE A 66 -3.48 -15.06 -3.53
C ILE A 66 -4.61 -15.68 -4.34
N THR A 67 -5.37 -14.88 -5.09
CA THR A 67 -6.53 -15.36 -5.87
C THR A 67 -6.22 -15.53 -7.35
N LEU A 68 -5.12 -14.93 -7.84
CA LEU A 68 -4.75 -14.84 -9.27
C LEU A 68 -5.87 -14.21 -10.14
N LYS A 69 -6.75 -13.40 -9.51
CA LYS A 69 -7.86 -12.67 -10.15
C LYS A 69 -7.67 -11.16 -9.98
N PRO A 70 -8.17 -10.32 -10.90
CA PRO A 70 -8.02 -8.86 -10.80
C PRO A 70 -8.59 -8.27 -9.52
N LEU A 71 -9.80 -8.67 -9.17
CA LEU A 71 -10.47 -8.33 -7.91
C LEU A 71 -11.63 -9.29 -7.70
N THR A 72 -11.74 -9.89 -6.52
CA THR A 72 -12.88 -10.70 -6.14
C THR A 72 -13.94 -9.83 -5.44
N PRO A 73 -15.24 -10.16 -5.50
CA PRO A 73 -16.26 -9.43 -4.73
C PRO A 73 -15.96 -9.39 -3.23
N VAL A 74 -15.46 -10.50 -2.68
CA VAL A 74 -15.03 -10.57 -1.28
C VAL A 74 -13.85 -9.65 -1.03
N GLY A 75 -12.82 -9.67 -1.89
CA GLY A 75 -11.67 -8.76 -1.81
C GLY A 75 -12.11 -7.30 -1.83
N GLY A 76 -13.10 -6.94 -2.66
CA GLY A 76 -13.68 -5.60 -2.68
C GLY A 76 -14.32 -5.19 -1.35
N VAL A 77 -15.07 -6.10 -0.70
CA VAL A 77 -15.65 -5.85 0.64
C VAL A 77 -14.55 -5.66 1.68
N LEU A 78 -13.52 -6.51 1.70
CA LEU A 78 -12.42 -6.42 2.65
C LEU A 78 -11.62 -5.13 2.49
N ILE A 79 -11.37 -4.69 1.25
CA ILE A 79 -10.77 -3.38 0.93
C ILE A 79 -11.65 -2.24 1.47
N GLY A 80 -12.97 -2.31 1.22
CA GLY A 80 -13.92 -1.33 1.75
C GLY A 80 -13.86 -1.24 3.27
N MET A 81 -13.78 -2.38 3.96
CA MET A 81 -13.65 -2.42 5.42
C MET A 81 -12.33 -1.80 5.92
N LEU A 82 -11.21 -1.98 5.21
CA LEU A 82 -9.95 -1.31 5.55
C LEU A 82 -10.07 0.22 5.41
N VAL A 83 -10.71 0.70 4.36
CA VAL A 83 -10.97 2.15 4.19
C VAL A 83 -11.87 2.67 5.30
N VAL A 84 -12.95 1.96 5.63
CA VAL A 84 -13.83 2.31 6.76
C VAL A 84 -13.06 2.34 8.07
N SER A 85 -12.18 1.35 8.32
CA SER A 85 -11.31 1.32 9.50
C SER A 85 -10.46 2.58 9.60
N ALA A 86 -9.85 3.03 8.49
CA ALA A 86 -9.08 4.26 8.46
C ALA A 86 -9.92 5.50 8.80
N LEU A 87 -11.10 5.62 8.21
CA LEU A 87 -12.00 6.78 8.38
C LEU A 87 -12.68 6.82 9.76
N VAL A 88 -12.88 5.67 10.39
CA VAL A 88 -13.43 5.57 11.75
C VAL A 88 -12.44 6.03 12.81
N TYR A 89 -11.13 5.88 12.54
CA TYR A 89 -10.06 6.17 13.49
C TYR A 89 -10.11 7.60 14.08
N PRO A 90 -10.25 8.68 13.28
CA PRO A 90 -10.24 10.05 13.82
C PRO A 90 -11.44 10.36 14.75
N TRP A 91 -12.53 9.62 14.61
CA TRP A 91 -13.77 9.87 15.36
C TRP A 91 -13.94 8.93 16.56
N LEU A 92 -13.81 7.61 16.34
CA LEU A 92 -14.09 6.59 17.35
C LEU A 92 -12.80 6.00 17.98
N GLY A 93 -11.63 6.42 17.49
CA GLY A 93 -10.35 6.05 18.03
C GLY A 93 -9.85 4.66 17.59
N PRO A 94 -8.70 4.22 18.15
CA PRO A 94 -7.98 3.04 17.69
C PRO A 94 -8.77 1.73 17.91
N TRP A 95 -9.51 1.62 18.99
CA TRP A 95 -10.24 0.39 19.33
C TRP A 95 -11.40 0.10 18.37
N ALA A 96 -12.15 1.12 17.99
CA ALA A 96 -13.22 0.97 17.00
C ALA A 96 -12.66 0.60 15.63
N SER A 97 -11.58 1.27 15.23
CA SER A 97 -10.86 0.98 13.98
C SER A 97 -10.31 -0.45 13.96
N ALA A 98 -9.69 -0.92 15.06
CA ALA A 98 -9.24 -2.29 15.21
C ALA A 98 -10.40 -3.29 15.15
N GLY A 99 -11.55 -2.93 15.71
CA GLY A 99 -12.79 -3.72 15.64
C GLY A 99 -13.25 -3.93 14.20
N VAL A 100 -13.15 -2.92 13.35
CA VAL A 100 -13.47 -3.05 11.92
C VAL A 100 -12.50 -4.01 11.21
N VAL A 101 -11.21 -3.94 11.52
CA VAL A 101 -10.21 -4.90 10.97
C VAL A 101 -10.52 -6.32 11.44
N ALA A 102 -10.87 -6.50 12.73
CA ALA A 102 -11.27 -7.81 13.26
C ALA A 102 -12.52 -8.34 12.57
N ALA A 103 -13.53 -7.48 12.34
CA ALA A 103 -14.72 -7.85 11.59
C ALA A 103 -14.40 -8.26 10.14
N ALA A 104 -13.45 -7.56 9.48
CA ALA A 104 -12.96 -7.96 8.15
C ALA A 104 -12.31 -9.35 8.17
N CYS A 105 -11.54 -9.68 9.20
CA CYS A 105 -10.98 -11.02 9.38
C CYS A 105 -12.08 -12.09 9.53
N LEU A 106 -13.14 -11.80 10.28
CA LEU A 106 -14.29 -12.72 10.41
C LEU A 106 -14.99 -12.93 9.07
N VAL A 107 -15.21 -11.87 8.30
CA VAL A 107 -15.77 -11.96 6.94
C VAL A 107 -14.88 -12.81 6.03
N ALA A 108 -13.56 -12.64 6.09
CA ALA A 108 -12.62 -13.43 5.29
C ALA A 108 -12.71 -14.93 5.62
N VAL A 109 -12.83 -15.29 6.91
CA VAL A 109 -12.99 -16.69 7.35
C VAL A 109 -14.34 -17.26 6.95
N ALA A 110 -15.41 -16.47 7.05
CA ALA A 110 -16.78 -16.93 6.77
C ALA A 110 -17.04 -17.16 5.28
N THR A 111 -16.34 -16.44 4.39
CA THR A 111 -16.61 -16.48 2.94
C THR A 111 -15.88 -17.57 2.19
N ASP A 112 -14.64 -17.86 2.53
CA ASP A 112 -13.83 -18.89 1.83
C ASP A 112 -12.73 -19.42 2.76
N ARG A 113 -12.97 -20.60 3.31
CA ARG A 113 -12.04 -21.26 4.25
C ARG A 113 -10.75 -21.71 3.59
N SER A 114 -10.73 -21.93 2.28
CA SER A 114 -9.55 -22.47 1.58
C SER A 114 -8.38 -21.48 1.55
N ILE A 115 -8.68 -20.18 1.42
CA ILE A 115 -7.68 -19.09 1.37
C ILE A 115 -7.82 -18.13 2.56
N ALA A 116 -8.67 -18.48 3.54
CA ALA A 116 -8.94 -17.63 4.71
C ALA A 116 -7.66 -17.23 5.45
N ALA A 117 -6.75 -18.17 5.68
CA ALA A 117 -5.50 -17.89 6.39
C ALA A 117 -4.65 -16.83 5.71
N TRP A 118 -4.58 -16.85 4.37
CA TRP A 118 -3.85 -15.85 3.58
C TRP A 118 -4.55 -14.49 3.59
N ARG A 119 -5.88 -14.46 3.51
CA ARG A 119 -6.67 -13.23 3.60
C ARG A 119 -6.53 -12.58 4.98
N VAL A 120 -6.69 -13.37 6.04
CA VAL A 120 -6.51 -12.90 7.43
C VAL A 120 -5.08 -12.41 7.66
N GLY A 121 -4.08 -13.15 7.20
CA GLY A 121 -2.68 -12.73 7.29
C GLY A 121 -2.45 -11.36 6.62
N GLY A 122 -2.97 -11.15 5.42
CA GLY A 122 -2.89 -9.88 4.72
C GLY A 122 -3.65 -8.75 5.43
N LEU A 123 -4.87 -9.02 5.93
CA LEU A 123 -5.67 -8.05 6.69
C LEU A 123 -4.98 -7.62 7.98
N LEU A 124 -4.43 -8.57 8.73
CA LEU A 124 -3.70 -8.26 9.96
C LEU A 124 -2.43 -7.47 9.66
N PHE A 125 -1.64 -7.89 8.68
CA PHE A 125 -0.41 -7.20 8.28
C PHE A 125 -0.71 -5.75 7.86
N VAL A 126 -1.60 -5.56 6.89
CA VAL A 126 -1.98 -4.24 6.38
C VAL A 126 -2.70 -3.42 7.45
N GLY A 127 -3.60 -4.04 8.22
CA GLY A 127 -4.38 -3.37 9.26
C GLY A 127 -3.51 -2.87 10.41
N ILE A 128 -2.54 -3.65 10.88
CA ILE A 128 -1.62 -3.23 11.94
C ILE A 128 -0.80 -2.03 11.49
N ILE A 129 -0.25 -2.05 10.27
CA ILE A 129 0.55 -0.94 9.74
C ILE A 129 -0.33 0.30 9.53
N LEU A 130 -1.56 0.14 9.03
CA LEU A 130 -2.53 1.22 8.89
C LEU A 130 -2.81 1.89 10.25
N LEU A 131 -3.12 1.09 11.28
CA LEU A 131 -3.40 1.60 12.62
C LEU A 131 -2.17 2.26 13.24
N ALA A 132 -0.99 1.68 13.05
CA ALA A 132 0.27 2.27 13.52
C ALA A 132 0.54 3.63 12.85
N ALA A 133 0.34 3.76 11.54
CA ALA A 133 0.52 5.01 10.82
C ALA A 133 -0.44 6.10 11.34
N LEU A 134 -1.71 5.75 11.58
CA LEU A 134 -2.71 6.65 12.14
C LEU A 134 -2.37 7.05 13.59
N ALA A 135 -1.90 6.10 14.39
CA ALA A 135 -1.51 6.33 15.79
C ALA A 135 -0.28 7.26 15.88
N VAL A 136 0.74 7.03 15.07
CA VAL A 136 1.94 7.86 15.01
C VAL A 136 1.57 9.31 14.65
N ARG A 137 0.72 9.48 13.62
CA ARG A 137 0.28 10.82 13.21
C ARG A 137 -0.64 11.48 14.24
N GLY A 138 -1.46 10.71 14.94
CA GLY A 138 -2.37 11.17 15.98
C GLY A 138 -1.68 11.53 17.30
N ALA A 139 -0.40 11.16 17.49
CA ALA A 139 0.36 11.52 18.69
C ALA A 139 0.48 13.05 18.80
N THR A 140 0.09 13.57 19.96
CA THR A 140 0.05 15.02 20.22
C THR A 140 1.43 15.66 20.12
N GLY A 141 1.54 16.75 19.36
CA GLY A 141 2.73 17.61 19.27
C GLY A 141 3.81 17.13 18.30
N LEU A 142 4.13 15.86 18.23
CA LEU A 142 5.25 15.32 17.44
C LEU A 142 4.83 14.39 16.28
N GLY A 143 3.54 14.09 16.13
CA GLY A 143 3.07 13.11 15.17
C GLY A 143 3.41 13.44 13.70
N ALA A 144 3.35 14.70 13.31
CA ALA A 144 3.76 15.13 11.98
C ALA A 144 5.28 14.99 11.77
N LEU A 145 6.08 15.36 12.76
CA LEU A 145 7.54 15.22 12.72
C LEU A 145 7.97 13.76 12.66
N ALA A 146 7.32 12.88 13.44
CA ALA A 146 7.56 11.45 13.38
C ALA A 146 7.23 10.86 12.00
N GLY A 147 6.13 11.30 11.36
CA GLY A 147 5.79 10.92 10.00
C GLY A 147 6.82 11.38 8.96
N VAL A 148 7.30 12.63 9.08
CA VAL A 148 8.37 13.15 8.22
C VAL A 148 9.67 12.38 8.43
N PHE A 149 10.05 12.11 9.67
CA PHE A 149 11.26 11.35 10.01
C PHE A 149 11.21 9.95 9.39
N LEU A 150 10.09 9.23 9.55
CA LEU A 150 9.91 7.91 8.93
C LEU A 150 10.00 7.98 7.40
N GLY A 151 9.33 8.95 6.78
CA GLY A 151 9.37 9.13 5.33
C GLY A 151 10.78 9.40 4.80
N VAL A 152 11.52 10.30 5.45
CA VAL A 152 12.91 10.62 5.08
C VAL A 152 13.81 9.39 5.29
N THR A 153 13.64 8.66 6.39
CA THR A 153 14.43 7.45 6.67
C THR A 153 14.23 6.39 5.58
N VAL A 154 12.98 6.10 5.22
CA VAL A 154 12.67 5.13 4.16
C VAL A 154 13.27 5.57 2.82
N TRP A 155 13.13 6.84 2.45
CA TRP A 155 13.64 7.34 1.18
C TRP A 155 15.18 7.34 1.11
N LEU A 156 15.86 7.65 2.21
CA LEU A 156 17.34 7.62 2.28
C LEU A 156 17.90 6.19 2.26
N THR A 157 17.12 5.21 2.72
CA THR A 157 17.56 3.80 2.70
C THR A 157 17.28 3.11 1.36
N ASP A 158 16.36 3.65 0.56
CA ASP A 158 15.98 3.09 -0.76
C ASP A 158 16.83 3.65 -1.93
N THR A 159 17.75 4.59 -1.66
CA THR A 159 18.66 5.19 -2.65
C THR A 159 20.03 4.54 -2.62
#